data_3ad7434280ec22bec39abb20f70953e0
#
_entry.id   3ad7434280ec22bec39abb20f70953e0
#
_cell.length_a   1.000
_cell.length_b   1.000
_cell.length_c   1.000
_cell.angle_alpha   90.00
_cell.angle_beta   90.00
_cell.angle_gamma   90.00
#
_symmetry.space_group_name_H-M   'P 1'
#
loop_
_entity.id
_entity.type
_entity.pdbx_description
1 polymer ?
#
loop_
_entity_poly.entity_id
_entity_poly.type
_entity_poly.pdbx_seq_one_letter_code
_entity_poly.pdbx_strand_id
1 'polypeptide(L)'
;MNKIILVALFVFIFGRISYSQNTFEFLRLDGSARAASLGGSFVSNNDDADVIFYNPAGIQLLEGNPASFSFVKHLMDINLASLSYSTEYEGIGRFGAAIKYINYGTFDGYDEFGASTKEFGVNEMALVIGYANVLDYNFYYGANIKFIYSGIEDRSSTGMAVDLGLHYSIPDKNWYFGFAVLNLGSQLSSYYSTKEDLPLDIVIGVSKSLENLPVRLSVDFHKLNQDRDDFVERFRAFTVGAEFTLSKVMKLRFGYDNERRKDFKIGTTAGIAGFNVGLGVRISDYQFDYAYSALGSVGGLHRIGISTSL
;
A
#
# COMPACT_ATOMS: atom_id res chain seq x y z
N MET A 1 29.89 17.16 -0.89
CA MET A 1 29.60 16.25 -2.01
C MET A 1 28.39 16.80 -2.74
N ASN A 2 28.48 16.98 -4.04
CA ASN A 2 27.81 18.03 -4.82
C ASN A 2 26.27 17.95 -4.85
N LYS A 3 25.61 19.06 -4.46
CA LYS A 3 24.16 19.32 -4.65
C LYS A 3 23.69 19.11 -6.12
N ILE A 4 24.61 19.18 -7.08
CA ILE A 4 24.37 18.95 -8.51
C ILE A 4 24.09 17.46 -8.82
N ILE A 5 24.68 16.51 -8.09
CA ILE A 5 24.45 15.07 -8.30
C ILE A 5 23.04 14.68 -7.83
N LEU A 6 22.54 15.29 -6.76
CA LEU A 6 21.19 15.04 -6.26
C LEU A 6 20.12 15.56 -7.23
N VAL A 7 20.36 16.72 -7.85
CA VAL A 7 19.46 17.31 -8.86
C VAL A 7 19.51 16.51 -10.18
N ALA A 8 20.68 16.02 -10.58
CA ALA A 8 20.83 15.18 -11.77
C ALA A 8 20.14 13.81 -11.59
N LEU A 9 20.20 13.22 -10.40
CA LEU A 9 19.48 11.98 -10.08
C LEU A 9 17.95 12.19 -10.11
N PHE A 10 17.47 13.36 -9.67
CA PHE A 10 16.04 13.72 -9.69
C PHE A 10 15.50 13.92 -11.11
N VAL A 11 16.30 14.47 -12.02
CA VAL A 11 15.92 14.69 -13.43
C VAL A 11 15.92 13.38 -14.25
N PHE A 12 16.74 12.39 -13.89
CA PHE A 12 16.81 11.11 -14.61
C PHE A 12 15.61 10.18 -14.32
N ILE A 13 14.89 10.39 -13.20
CA ILE A 13 13.70 9.60 -12.81
C ILE A 13 12.46 9.99 -13.64
N PHE A 14 12.45 11.16 -14.29
CA PHE A 14 11.33 11.66 -15.10
C PHE A 14 11.44 11.38 -16.61
N GLY A 15 12.30 10.43 -17.03
CA GLY A 15 12.37 9.96 -18.41
C GLY A 15 11.07 9.23 -18.80
N ARG A 16 10.51 9.61 -19.94
CA ARG A 16 9.30 9.14 -20.61
C ARG A 16 8.87 7.72 -20.23
N ILE A 17 7.84 7.60 -19.41
CA ILE A 17 7.15 6.34 -19.14
C ILE A 17 6.02 6.25 -20.19
N SER A 18 6.17 5.33 -21.13
CA SER A 18 5.10 4.96 -22.06
C SER A 18 3.91 4.40 -21.29
N TYR A 19 2.70 4.62 -21.78
CA TYR A 19 1.51 3.89 -21.34
C TYR A 19 1.69 2.42 -21.74
N SER A 20 2.25 1.63 -20.86
CA SER A 20 2.26 0.17 -20.94
C SER A 20 1.14 -0.37 -20.04
N GLN A 21 0.54 -1.48 -20.43
CA GLN A 21 -0.28 -2.24 -19.50
C GLN A 21 0.63 -2.71 -18.38
N ASN A 22 0.24 -2.44 -17.12
CA ASN A 22 0.99 -2.89 -15.97
C ASN A 22 0.60 -4.33 -15.64
N THR A 23 1.59 -5.14 -15.31
CA THR A 23 1.38 -6.44 -14.66
C THR A 23 1.44 -6.28 -13.14
N PHE A 24 0.97 -7.28 -12.38
CA PHE A 24 1.03 -7.33 -10.91
C PHE A 24 0.33 -6.15 -10.20
N GLU A 25 -0.80 -5.68 -10.72
CA GLU A 25 -1.58 -4.57 -10.12
C GLU A 25 -2.04 -4.86 -8.67
N PHE A 26 -2.04 -6.14 -8.24
CA PHE A 26 -2.32 -6.51 -6.86
C PHE A 26 -1.35 -5.87 -5.84
N LEU A 27 -0.16 -5.45 -6.27
CA LEU A 27 0.80 -4.75 -5.41
C LEU A 27 0.24 -3.43 -4.85
N ARG A 28 -0.67 -2.77 -5.59
CA ARG A 28 -1.34 -1.53 -5.19
C ARG A 28 -2.55 -1.75 -4.28
N LEU A 29 -3.02 -2.99 -4.14
CA LEU A 29 -4.18 -3.26 -3.28
C LEU A 29 -3.81 -3.09 -1.80
N ASP A 30 -4.67 -2.39 -1.06
CA ASP A 30 -4.54 -2.27 0.38
C ASP A 30 -4.76 -3.62 1.06
N GLY A 31 -3.70 -4.22 1.57
CA GLY A 31 -3.75 -5.45 2.37
C GLY A 31 -4.09 -5.17 3.83
N SER A 32 -3.71 -4.01 4.36
CA SER A 32 -3.93 -3.63 5.75
C SER A 32 -5.36 -3.13 5.99
N ALA A 33 -6.02 -3.66 7.02
CA ALA A 33 -7.34 -3.17 7.44
C ALA A 33 -7.27 -1.72 7.94
N ARG A 34 -6.21 -1.38 8.70
CA ARG A 34 -6.02 -0.01 9.21
C ARG A 34 -5.76 0.98 8.07
N ALA A 35 -4.84 0.69 7.16
CA ALA A 35 -4.54 1.58 6.05
C ALA A 35 -5.77 1.78 5.14
N ALA A 36 -6.48 0.70 4.82
CA ALA A 36 -7.68 0.78 4.00
C ALA A 36 -8.79 1.63 4.64
N SER A 37 -8.94 1.57 5.98
CA SER A 37 -9.91 2.41 6.71
C SER A 37 -9.59 3.91 6.60
N LEU A 38 -8.33 4.25 6.34
CA LEU A 38 -7.84 5.62 6.11
C LEU A 38 -7.78 5.98 4.61
N GLY A 39 -8.41 5.15 3.75
CA GLY A 39 -8.41 5.35 2.30
C GLY A 39 -7.08 5.03 1.62
N GLY A 40 -6.14 4.36 2.29
CA GLY A 40 -4.77 4.13 1.81
C GLY A 40 -3.79 5.27 2.17
N SER A 41 -4.21 6.29 2.92
CA SER A 41 -3.35 7.38 3.36
C SER A 41 -2.43 6.93 4.50
N PHE A 42 -1.25 6.35 4.14
CA PHE A 42 -0.41 5.60 5.07
C PHE A 42 1.10 5.82 4.90
N VAL A 43 1.56 6.56 3.87
CA VAL A 43 2.99 6.75 3.55
C VAL A 43 3.76 7.48 4.66
N SER A 44 3.08 8.30 5.46
CA SER A 44 3.62 8.99 6.63
C SER A 44 3.33 8.29 7.97
N ASN A 45 2.82 7.04 7.93
CA ASN A 45 2.56 6.25 9.13
C ASN A 45 3.87 5.80 9.80
N ASN A 46 3.86 5.68 11.12
CA ASN A 46 5.03 5.39 11.95
C ASN A 46 4.74 4.48 13.15
N ASP A 47 3.56 3.86 13.21
CA ASP A 47 3.11 3.10 14.38
C ASP A 47 2.35 1.80 14.00
N ASP A 48 2.66 1.22 12.83
CA ASP A 48 2.01 0.01 12.33
C ASP A 48 2.97 -0.82 11.48
N ALA A 49 3.04 -2.14 11.70
CA ALA A 49 3.93 -3.05 10.97
C ALA A 49 3.67 -3.06 9.45
N ASP A 50 2.42 -2.82 9.03
CA ASP A 50 2.03 -2.81 7.63
C ASP A 50 2.59 -1.61 6.85
N VAL A 51 3.23 -0.63 7.53
CA VAL A 51 3.91 0.49 6.86
C VAL A 51 4.98 0.03 5.87
N ILE A 52 5.53 -1.17 6.04
CA ILE A 52 6.50 -1.78 5.10
C ILE A 52 5.96 -1.83 3.66
N PHE A 53 4.64 -1.95 3.45
CA PHE A 53 4.02 -1.96 2.12
C PHE A 53 3.84 -0.57 1.51
N TYR A 54 3.92 0.51 2.32
CA TYR A 54 3.62 1.89 1.92
C TYR A 54 4.85 2.80 1.94
N ASN A 55 5.74 2.61 2.92
CA ASN A 55 6.99 3.37 3.06
C ASN A 55 7.99 2.58 3.91
N PRO A 56 9.02 1.98 3.32
CA PRO A 56 9.99 1.19 4.07
C PRO A 56 10.71 1.98 5.17
N ALA A 57 10.87 3.30 5.04
CA ALA A 57 11.49 4.11 6.09
C ALA A 57 10.66 4.15 7.40
N GLY A 58 9.35 3.99 7.29
CA GLY A 58 8.44 3.99 8.43
C GLY A 58 8.68 2.85 9.41
N ILE A 59 9.27 1.73 8.96
CA ILE A 59 9.56 0.61 9.88
C ILE A 59 10.57 0.99 10.96
N GLN A 60 11.50 1.94 10.70
CA GLN A 60 12.48 2.38 11.71
C GLN A 60 11.84 3.06 12.94
N LEU A 61 10.63 3.57 12.78
CA LEU A 61 9.90 4.30 13.82
C LEU A 61 9.04 3.40 14.71
N LEU A 62 8.96 2.12 14.38
CA LEU A 62 8.15 1.16 15.13
C LEU A 62 8.80 0.80 16.48
N GLU A 63 7.99 0.57 17.48
CA GLU A 63 8.43 0.13 18.80
C GLU A 63 8.33 -1.39 18.94
N GLY A 64 9.25 -2.02 19.69
CA GLY A 64 9.27 -3.46 19.92
C GLY A 64 9.49 -4.26 18.63
N ASN A 65 8.88 -5.43 18.54
CA ASN A 65 8.89 -6.31 17.37
C ASN A 65 7.47 -6.50 16.84
N PRO A 66 6.88 -5.50 16.19
CA PRO A 66 5.50 -5.56 15.74
C PRO A 66 5.29 -6.60 14.63
N ALA A 67 4.16 -7.28 14.74
CA ALA A 67 3.65 -8.19 13.72
C ALA A 67 2.20 -7.83 13.38
N SER A 68 1.80 -7.96 12.13
CA SER A 68 0.44 -7.75 11.66
C SER A 68 0.02 -8.86 10.70
N PHE A 69 -1.24 -9.26 10.81
CA PHE A 69 -1.93 -10.10 9.83
C PHE A 69 -3.23 -9.44 9.44
N SER A 70 -3.49 -9.35 8.15
CA SER A 70 -4.75 -8.83 7.63
C SER A 70 -5.33 -9.77 6.57
N PHE A 71 -6.66 -9.84 6.56
CA PHE A 71 -7.43 -10.60 5.58
C PHE A 71 -8.52 -9.72 4.97
N VAL A 72 -8.64 -9.79 3.65
CA VAL A 72 -9.60 -9.02 2.85
C VAL A 72 -10.51 -10.00 2.12
N LYS A 73 -11.82 -9.91 2.40
CA LYS A 73 -12.83 -10.51 1.53
C LYS A 73 -13.21 -9.48 0.48
N HIS A 74 -12.79 -9.74 -0.74
CA HIS A 74 -13.11 -8.92 -1.90
C HIS A 74 -14.45 -9.36 -2.53
N LEU A 75 -14.87 -8.69 -3.58
CA LEU A 75 -16.03 -9.10 -4.37
C LEU A 75 -15.78 -10.46 -5.01
N MET A 76 -16.85 -11.20 -5.25
CA MET A 76 -16.82 -12.57 -5.76
C MET A 76 -16.03 -13.48 -4.81
N ASP A 77 -15.20 -14.40 -5.30
CA ASP A 77 -14.41 -15.30 -4.47
C ASP A 77 -12.95 -14.85 -4.31
N ILE A 78 -12.67 -13.59 -4.57
CA ILE A 78 -11.33 -13.02 -4.43
C ILE A 78 -11.03 -12.81 -2.95
N ASN A 79 -9.88 -13.30 -2.50
CA ASN A 79 -9.40 -13.16 -1.15
C ASN A 79 -7.95 -12.69 -1.16
N LEU A 80 -7.62 -11.71 -0.30
CA LEU A 80 -6.25 -11.25 -0.13
C LEU A 80 -5.86 -11.39 1.34
N ALA A 81 -4.66 -11.87 1.59
CA ALA A 81 -4.06 -11.93 2.90
C ALA A 81 -2.70 -11.24 2.89
N SER A 82 -2.36 -10.58 3.98
CA SER A 82 -1.04 -9.99 4.21
C SER A 82 -0.54 -10.32 5.61
N LEU A 83 0.76 -10.49 5.71
CA LEU A 83 1.49 -10.67 6.96
C LEU A 83 2.71 -9.76 6.92
N SER A 84 2.99 -9.08 8.02
CA SER A 84 4.19 -8.25 8.18
C SER A 84 4.80 -8.44 9.56
N TYR A 85 6.11 -8.31 9.64
CA TYR A 85 6.88 -8.39 10.88
C TYR A 85 8.11 -7.48 10.76
N SER A 86 8.51 -6.86 11.86
CA SER A 86 9.79 -6.15 11.90
C SER A 86 10.47 -6.30 13.24
N THR A 87 11.81 -6.25 13.22
CA THR A 87 12.65 -6.34 14.41
C THR A 87 13.84 -5.40 14.29
N GLU A 88 14.25 -4.82 15.40
CA GLU A 88 15.41 -3.94 15.47
C GLU A 88 16.63 -4.70 15.91
N TYR A 89 17.75 -4.41 15.24
CA TYR A 89 19.08 -4.86 15.65
C TYR A 89 19.89 -3.64 16.08
N GLU A 90 20.22 -3.57 17.38
CA GLU A 90 20.94 -2.45 17.95
C GLU A 90 22.27 -2.15 17.20
N GLY A 91 22.48 -0.90 16.85
CA GLY A 91 23.64 -0.45 16.10
C GLY A 91 23.65 -0.78 14.60
N ILE A 92 22.66 -1.53 14.09
CA ILE A 92 22.57 -1.90 12.67
C ILE A 92 21.38 -1.21 12.01
N GLY A 93 20.20 -1.21 12.65
CA GLY A 93 18.95 -0.69 12.13
C GLY A 93 17.83 -1.71 12.23
N ARG A 94 16.70 -1.43 11.59
CA ARG A 94 15.52 -2.29 11.65
C ARG A 94 15.33 -3.06 10.35
N PHE A 95 15.05 -4.35 10.49
CA PHE A 95 14.69 -5.24 9.39
C PHE A 95 13.20 -5.53 9.42
N GLY A 96 12.62 -5.67 8.25
CA GLY A 96 11.23 -6.07 8.07
C GLY A 96 11.11 -7.21 7.09
N ALA A 97 10.09 -8.04 7.28
CA ALA A 97 9.68 -9.07 6.33
C ALA A 97 8.17 -9.04 6.17
N ALA A 98 7.68 -9.19 4.95
CA ALA A 98 6.25 -9.21 4.71
C ALA A 98 5.89 -10.10 3.51
N ILE A 99 4.65 -10.57 3.50
CA ILE A 99 4.05 -11.30 2.38
C ILE A 99 2.67 -10.72 2.09
N LYS A 100 2.35 -10.59 0.81
CA LYS A 100 1.01 -10.30 0.32
C LYS A 100 0.62 -11.39 -0.66
N TYR A 101 -0.53 -12.03 -0.44
CA TYR A 101 -1.04 -13.12 -1.27
C TYR A 101 -2.48 -12.82 -1.67
N ILE A 102 -2.80 -12.99 -2.94
CA ILE A 102 -4.16 -12.88 -3.45
C ILE A 102 -4.54 -14.14 -4.22
N ASN A 103 -5.74 -14.61 -3.98
CA ASN A 103 -6.38 -15.70 -4.71
C ASN A 103 -7.65 -15.13 -5.35
N TYR A 104 -7.76 -15.28 -6.66
CA TYR A 104 -8.89 -14.77 -7.45
C TYR A 104 -10.02 -15.78 -7.59
N GLY A 105 -9.90 -16.98 -6.95
CA GLY A 105 -10.87 -18.06 -7.06
C GLY A 105 -10.59 -18.97 -8.24
N THR A 106 -11.62 -19.71 -8.63
CA THR A 106 -11.58 -20.69 -9.73
C THR A 106 -12.47 -20.19 -10.87
N PHE A 107 -12.01 -20.36 -12.10
CA PHE A 107 -12.69 -19.95 -13.32
C PHE A 107 -12.95 -21.17 -14.20
N ASP A 108 -14.14 -21.23 -14.83
CA ASP A 108 -14.44 -22.23 -15.84
C ASP A 108 -13.66 -21.92 -17.12
N GLY A 109 -12.90 -22.92 -17.61
CA GLY A 109 -12.23 -22.83 -18.91
C GLY A 109 -13.19 -23.17 -20.04
N TYR A 110 -13.00 -22.51 -21.18
CA TYR A 110 -13.74 -22.80 -22.43
C TYR A 110 -12.76 -22.85 -23.60
N ASP A 111 -13.00 -23.73 -24.54
CA ASP A 111 -12.26 -23.78 -25.79
C ASP A 111 -12.77 -22.74 -26.79
N GLU A 112 -12.11 -22.63 -27.96
CA GLU A 112 -12.49 -21.72 -29.02
C GLU A 112 -13.87 -21.95 -29.63
N PHE A 113 -14.48 -23.10 -29.35
CA PHE A 113 -15.84 -23.46 -29.78
C PHE A 113 -16.87 -23.26 -28.66
N GLY A 114 -16.46 -22.79 -27.48
CA GLY A 114 -17.34 -22.59 -26.33
C GLY A 114 -17.66 -23.87 -25.53
N ALA A 115 -16.97 -24.97 -25.79
CA ALA A 115 -17.11 -26.17 -24.98
C ALA A 115 -16.32 -26.02 -23.67
N SER A 116 -16.94 -26.42 -22.53
CA SER A 116 -16.29 -26.38 -21.23
C SER A 116 -15.05 -27.26 -21.20
N THR A 117 -13.95 -26.69 -20.71
CA THR A 117 -12.69 -27.38 -20.49
C THR A 117 -12.44 -27.53 -18.98
N LYS A 118 -11.18 -27.64 -18.57
CA LYS A 118 -10.79 -27.75 -17.17
C LYS A 118 -10.91 -26.40 -16.45
N GLU A 119 -11.41 -26.39 -15.23
CA GLU A 119 -11.33 -25.25 -14.32
C GLU A 119 -9.88 -24.90 -14.01
N PHE A 120 -9.61 -23.61 -13.84
CA PHE A 120 -8.27 -23.09 -13.49
C PHE A 120 -8.35 -22.03 -12.39
N GLY A 121 -7.29 -21.96 -11.58
CA GLY A 121 -7.13 -20.96 -10.53
C GLY A 121 -6.16 -19.85 -10.96
N VAL A 122 -6.34 -18.67 -10.35
CA VAL A 122 -5.44 -17.52 -10.50
C VAL A 122 -4.99 -17.05 -9.13
N ASN A 123 -3.69 -16.89 -8.96
CA ASN A 123 -3.11 -16.42 -7.71
C ASN A 123 -1.86 -15.58 -7.94
N GLU A 124 -1.60 -14.65 -7.02
CA GLU A 124 -0.42 -13.81 -7.04
C GLU A 124 0.15 -13.66 -5.63
N MET A 125 1.47 -13.49 -5.53
CA MET A 125 2.18 -13.37 -4.27
C MET A 125 3.34 -12.40 -4.40
N ALA A 126 3.56 -11.59 -3.37
CA ALA A 126 4.76 -10.77 -3.21
C ALA A 126 5.41 -11.06 -1.86
N LEU A 127 6.70 -11.44 -1.89
CA LEU A 127 7.56 -11.52 -0.73
C LEU A 127 8.36 -10.22 -0.64
N VAL A 128 8.44 -9.63 0.55
CA VAL A 128 9.10 -8.35 0.81
C VAL A 128 10.11 -8.53 1.93
N ILE A 129 11.33 -8.06 1.71
CA ILE A 129 12.36 -7.93 2.74
C ILE A 129 12.78 -6.46 2.77
N GLY A 130 12.69 -5.85 3.94
CA GLY A 130 12.94 -4.43 4.15
C GLY A 130 14.07 -4.17 5.14
N TYR A 131 14.72 -3.04 4.96
CA TYR A 131 15.69 -2.48 5.88
C TYR A 131 15.46 -0.97 6.00
N ALA A 132 15.56 -0.45 7.22
CA ALA A 132 15.52 0.98 7.48
C ALA A 132 16.49 1.38 8.58
N ASN A 133 16.89 2.65 8.55
CA ASN A 133 17.76 3.22 9.56
C ASN A 133 17.57 4.74 9.64
N VAL A 134 18.21 5.35 10.63
CA VAL A 134 18.29 6.80 10.81
C VAL A 134 19.30 7.37 9.82
N LEU A 135 18.92 8.41 9.09
CA LEU A 135 19.83 9.15 8.21
C LEU A 135 20.42 10.37 8.93
N ASP A 136 19.57 11.10 9.66
CA ASP A 136 19.92 12.28 10.43
C ASP A 136 18.83 12.50 11.50
N TYR A 137 18.96 13.53 12.33
CA TYR A 137 17.98 13.86 13.38
C TYR A 137 16.55 13.93 12.80
N ASN A 138 15.68 13.04 13.27
CA ASN A 138 14.28 12.89 12.83
C ASN A 138 14.10 12.59 11.33
N PHE A 139 15.16 12.19 10.62
CA PHE A 139 15.12 11.84 9.22
C PHE A 139 15.55 10.38 9.01
N TYR A 140 14.68 9.59 8.40
CA TYR A 140 14.82 8.15 8.28
C TYR A 140 14.76 7.74 6.81
N TYR A 141 15.49 6.69 6.48
CA TYR A 141 15.46 6.07 5.15
C TYR A 141 15.18 4.58 5.25
N GLY A 142 14.68 4.02 4.17
CA GLY A 142 14.47 2.59 4.09
C GLY A 142 14.40 2.11 2.65
N ALA A 143 14.61 0.82 2.48
CA ALA A 143 14.49 0.13 1.21
C ALA A 143 13.88 -1.25 1.40
N ASN A 144 13.06 -1.69 0.44
CA ASN A 144 12.59 -3.06 0.32
C ASN A 144 13.13 -3.70 -0.95
N ILE A 145 13.31 -5.01 -0.92
CA ILE A 145 13.42 -5.87 -2.10
C ILE A 145 12.17 -6.73 -2.13
N LYS A 146 11.53 -6.81 -3.30
CA LYS A 146 10.33 -7.61 -3.54
C LYS A 146 10.61 -8.70 -4.55
N PHE A 147 10.18 -9.92 -4.27
CA PHE A 147 10.03 -10.99 -5.24
C PHE A 147 8.54 -11.23 -5.49
N ILE A 148 8.14 -11.25 -6.76
CA ILE A 148 6.75 -11.28 -7.19
C ILE A 148 6.54 -12.53 -8.04
N TYR A 149 5.44 -13.23 -7.78
CA TYR A 149 4.98 -14.38 -8.53
C TYR A 149 3.50 -14.24 -8.87
N SER A 150 3.13 -14.59 -10.08
CA SER A 150 1.74 -14.69 -10.51
C SER A 150 1.55 -15.95 -11.35
N GLY A 151 0.50 -16.70 -11.05
CA GLY A 151 0.13 -17.93 -11.73
C GLY A 151 -1.29 -17.86 -12.27
N ILE A 152 -1.46 -18.19 -13.55
CA ILE A 152 -2.74 -18.25 -14.25
C ILE A 152 -2.76 -19.52 -15.07
N GLU A 153 -3.60 -20.49 -14.71
CA GLU A 153 -3.68 -21.79 -15.39
C GLU A 153 -2.30 -22.50 -15.41
N ASP A 154 -1.78 -22.82 -16.60
CA ASP A 154 -0.49 -23.46 -16.81
C ASP A 154 0.66 -22.45 -17.03
N ARG A 155 0.40 -21.15 -16.87
CA ARG A 155 1.37 -20.08 -17.10
C ARG A 155 1.73 -19.38 -15.81
N SER A 156 2.96 -18.92 -15.74
CA SER A 156 3.41 -18.11 -14.62
C SER A 156 4.24 -16.93 -15.09
N SER A 157 4.24 -15.92 -14.27
CA SER A 157 5.06 -14.73 -14.43
C SER A 157 5.75 -14.41 -13.12
N THR A 158 7.00 -13.95 -13.19
CA THR A 158 7.77 -13.53 -12.02
C THR A 158 8.34 -12.13 -12.23
N GLY A 159 8.55 -11.42 -11.14
CA GLY A 159 9.14 -10.08 -11.16
C GLY A 159 10.00 -9.82 -9.94
N MET A 160 10.85 -8.81 -10.05
CA MET A 160 11.56 -8.23 -8.92
C MET A 160 11.38 -6.72 -8.92
N ALA A 161 11.26 -6.16 -7.71
CA ALA A 161 11.14 -4.73 -7.52
C ALA A 161 11.90 -4.28 -6.27
N VAL A 162 12.19 -2.98 -6.22
CA VAL A 162 12.74 -2.28 -5.06
C VAL A 162 11.77 -1.17 -4.70
N ASP A 163 11.53 -0.99 -3.40
CA ASP A 163 10.92 0.23 -2.88
C ASP A 163 11.99 1.05 -2.18
N LEU A 164 11.88 2.36 -2.27
CA LEU A 164 12.70 3.31 -1.56
C LEU A 164 11.80 4.24 -0.76
N GLY A 165 12.18 4.54 0.48
CA GLY A 165 11.40 5.37 1.36
C GLY A 165 12.24 6.39 2.12
N LEU A 166 11.61 7.53 2.38
CA LEU A 166 12.10 8.56 3.29
C LEU A 166 10.96 8.93 4.25
N HIS A 167 11.32 9.18 5.49
CA HIS A 167 10.38 9.67 6.50
C HIS A 167 11.04 10.78 7.31
N TYR A 168 10.31 11.87 7.51
CA TYR A 168 10.74 12.99 8.35
C TYR A 168 9.68 13.30 9.40
N SER A 169 10.09 13.43 10.65
CA SER A 169 9.19 13.74 11.75
C SER A 169 9.55 15.04 12.44
N ILE A 170 8.55 15.78 12.92
CA ILE A 170 8.70 16.92 13.82
C ILE A 170 7.91 16.59 15.09
N PRO A 171 8.51 15.81 16.03
CA PRO A 171 7.78 15.26 17.17
C PRO A 171 7.10 16.33 18.04
N ASP A 172 7.77 17.46 18.31
CA ASP A 172 7.25 18.55 19.13
C ASP A 172 5.97 19.21 18.54
N LYS A 173 5.74 19.03 17.24
CA LYS A 173 4.58 19.56 16.51
C LYS A 173 3.65 18.48 16.02
N ASN A 174 3.96 17.21 16.26
CA ASN A 174 3.22 16.04 15.80
C ASN A 174 2.99 16.02 14.27
N TRP A 175 3.98 16.49 13.49
CA TRP A 175 3.98 16.41 12.03
C TRP A 175 4.85 15.24 11.55
N TYR A 176 4.35 14.51 10.57
CA TYR A 176 5.03 13.38 9.95
C TYR A 176 4.91 13.51 8.43
N PHE A 177 6.02 13.37 7.74
CA PHE A 177 6.11 13.48 6.28
C PHE A 177 6.69 12.18 5.75
N GLY A 178 6.07 11.63 4.70
CA GLY A 178 6.52 10.44 4.03
C GLY A 178 6.74 10.69 2.53
N PHE A 179 7.76 10.06 1.98
CA PHE A 179 8.00 9.96 0.56
C PHE A 179 8.37 8.52 0.23
N ALA A 180 7.77 7.95 -0.80
CA ALA A 180 8.11 6.61 -1.25
C ALA A 180 8.11 6.51 -2.78
N VAL A 181 9.02 5.71 -3.29
CA VAL A 181 9.03 5.18 -4.66
C VAL A 181 8.80 3.69 -4.53
N LEU A 182 7.66 3.19 -4.99
CA LEU A 182 7.23 1.82 -4.81
C LEU A 182 7.26 1.07 -6.15
N ASN A 183 7.62 -0.21 -6.09
CA ASN A 183 7.58 -1.13 -7.21
C ASN A 183 8.50 -0.73 -8.39
N LEU A 184 9.65 -0.12 -8.10
CA LEU A 184 10.69 0.15 -9.09
C LEU A 184 11.37 -1.17 -9.48
N GLY A 185 11.05 -1.70 -10.66
CA GLY A 185 11.57 -3.01 -11.04
C GLY A 185 11.15 -3.46 -12.43
N SER A 186 11.26 -4.74 -12.67
CA SER A 186 10.91 -5.34 -13.95
C SER A 186 10.40 -6.78 -13.79
N GLN A 187 9.63 -7.20 -14.77
CA GLN A 187 9.23 -8.59 -14.95
C GLN A 187 10.45 -9.43 -15.37
N LEU A 188 10.72 -10.51 -14.66
CA LEU A 188 11.81 -11.46 -14.97
C LEU A 188 11.35 -12.47 -16.03
N SER A 189 10.18 -13.08 -15.82
CA SER A 189 9.50 -13.94 -16.79
C SER A 189 8.10 -13.42 -17.06
N SER A 190 7.64 -13.48 -18.28
CA SER A 190 6.30 -13.09 -18.72
C SER A 190 5.45 -14.31 -19.02
N TYR A 191 4.11 -14.20 -18.97
CA TYR A 191 3.19 -15.26 -19.35
C TYR A 191 3.34 -15.65 -20.85
N TYR A 192 3.69 -14.67 -21.65
CA TYR A 192 3.93 -14.80 -23.10
C TYR A 192 5.28 -14.18 -23.44
N SER A 193 5.53 -13.93 -24.70
CA SER A 193 6.80 -13.35 -25.20
C SER A 193 7.00 -11.88 -24.84
N THR A 194 5.92 -11.15 -24.53
CA THR A 194 5.97 -9.71 -24.24
C THR A 194 6.06 -9.47 -22.74
N LYS A 195 7.03 -8.65 -22.31
CA LYS A 195 7.14 -8.15 -20.95
C LYS A 195 6.29 -6.90 -20.79
N GLU A 196 5.72 -6.78 -19.59
CA GLU A 196 4.90 -5.65 -19.14
C GLU A 196 5.62 -4.91 -18.02
N ASP A 197 5.30 -3.63 -17.82
CA ASP A 197 5.89 -2.83 -16.76
C ASP A 197 5.25 -3.16 -15.40
N LEU A 198 6.02 -2.97 -14.33
CA LEU A 198 5.51 -3.06 -12.98
C LEU A 198 4.72 -1.77 -12.61
N PRO A 199 3.80 -1.85 -11.65
CA PRO A 199 2.96 -0.72 -11.23
C PRO A 199 3.74 0.28 -10.38
N LEU A 200 4.73 0.95 -10.98
CA LEU A 200 5.53 2.00 -10.33
C LEU A 200 4.61 3.06 -9.73
N ASP A 201 4.87 3.42 -8.47
CA ASP A 201 4.15 4.48 -7.79
C ASP A 201 5.11 5.41 -7.04
N ILE A 202 4.98 6.72 -7.26
CA ILE A 202 5.66 7.75 -6.49
C ILE A 202 4.61 8.40 -5.60
N VAL A 203 4.83 8.30 -4.29
CA VAL A 203 3.89 8.75 -3.26
C VAL A 203 4.53 9.77 -2.35
N ILE A 204 3.81 10.84 -2.06
CA ILE A 204 4.14 11.78 -0.98
C ILE A 204 2.96 11.91 -0.05
N GLY A 205 3.22 12.09 1.22
CA GLY A 205 2.13 12.28 2.18
C GLY A 205 2.57 12.96 3.45
N VAL A 206 1.57 13.43 4.16
CA VAL A 206 1.74 14.13 5.42
C VAL A 206 0.66 13.68 6.40
N SER A 207 1.03 13.53 7.66
CA SER A 207 0.05 13.38 8.73
C SER A 207 0.36 14.29 9.91
N LYS A 208 -0.69 14.64 10.63
CA LYS A 208 -0.61 15.47 11.83
C LYS A 208 -1.57 14.95 12.90
N SER A 209 -1.06 14.73 14.10
CA SER A 209 -1.88 14.56 15.29
C SER A 209 -2.18 15.92 15.89
N LEU A 210 -3.46 16.22 16.12
CA LEU A 210 -3.89 17.51 16.64
C LEU A 210 -3.67 17.58 18.17
N GLU A 211 -3.11 18.70 18.65
CA GLU A 211 -2.71 18.85 20.08
C GLU A 211 -3.90 18.82 21.03
N ASN A 212 -5.03 19.41 20.64
CA ASN A 212 -6.20 19.59 21.51
C ASN A 212 -7.37 18.64 21.15
N LEU A 213 -7.19 17.77 20.19
CA LEU A 213 -8.20 16.81 19.74
C LEU A 213 -7.54 15.45 19.55
N PRO A 214 -8.18 14.36 19.99
CA PRO A 214 -7.63 13.02 19.83
C PRO A 214 -7.80 12.52 18.40
N VAL A 215 -7.30 13.30 17.42
CA VAL A 215 -7.44 13.05 15.98
C VAL A 215 -6.10 13.16 15.29
N ARG A 216 -5.76 12.16 14.47
CA ARG A 216 -4.70 12.20 13.48
C ARG A 216 -5.30 12.32 12.10
N LEU A 217 -4.89 13.33 11.36
CA LEU A 217 -5.26 13.56 9.96
C LEU A 217 -4.10 13.16 9.06
N SER A 218 -4.39 12.60 7.91
CA SER A 218 -3.40 12.24 6.89
C SER A 218 -3.90 12.57 5.49
N VAL A 219 -2.96 12.92 4.62
CA VAL A 219 -3.21 13.16 3.18
C VAL A 219 -2.04 12.61 2.41
N ASP A 220 -2.30 11.73 1.44
CA ASP A 220 -1.29 11.19 0.54
C ASP A 220 -1.66 11.48 -0.92
N PHE A 221 -0.64 11.71 -1.76
CA PHE A 221 -0.76 11.84 -3.20
C PHE A 221 0.02 10.70 -3.85
N HIS A 222 -0.68 9.92 -4.66
CA HIS A 222 -0.20 8.72 -5.34
C HIS A 222 0.03 8.97 -6.83
N LYS A 223 0.73 8.04 -7.50
CA LYS A 223 0.91 8.02 -8.96
C LYS A 223 1.48 9.32 -9.52
N LEU A 224 2.35 9.99 -8.76
CA LEU A 224 2.98 11.25 -9.18
C LEU A 224 3.91 11.08 -10.39
N ASN A 225 4.30 9.84 -10.70
CA ASN A 225 5.08 9.45 -11.87
C ASN A 225 4.25 9.36 -13.15
N GLN A 226 2.91 9.34 -13.07
CA GLN A 226 2.08 9.25 -14.26
C GLN A 226 2.09 10.57 -15.04
N ASP A 227 2.33 10.48 -16.33
CA ASP A 227 2.25 11.64 -17.22
C ASP A 227 0.77 11.99 -17.44
N ARG A 228 0.40 13.22 -17.13
CA ARG A 228 -0.96 13.74 -17.27
C ARG A 228 -0.88 15.09 -17.94
N ASP A 229 -1.86 15.41 -18.75
CA ASP A 229 -1.88 16.60 -19.62
C ASP A 229 -1.76 17.92 -18.85
N ASP A 230 -2.19 17.95 -17.58
CA ASP A 230 -2.12 19.12 -16.72
C ASP A 230 -1.38 18.81 -15.40
N PHE A 231 -0.55 19.75 -14.95
CA PHE A 231 0.16 19.66 -13.67
C PHE A 231 -0.79 19.41 -12.49
N VAL A 232 -1.96 20.06 -12.46
CA VAL A 232 -2.96 19.88 -11.40
C VAL A 232 -3.56 18.47 -11.42
N GLU A 233 -3.65 17.84 -12.59
CA GLU A 233 -4.18 16.48 -12.72
C GLU A 233 -3.28 15.41 -12.09
N ARG A 234 -1.98 15.68 -11.93
CA ARG A 234 -1.05 14.78 -11.22
C ARG A 234 -1.43 14.58 -9.75
N PHE A 235 -2.08 15.58 -9.13
CA PHE A 235 -2.53 15.50 -7.74
C PHE A 235 -3.97 14.96 -7.59
N ARG A 236 -4.56 14.43 -8.66
CA ARG A 236 -5.92 13.86 -8.61
C ARG A 236 -5.99 12.51 -7.89
N ALA A 237 -4.91 11.73 -7.89
CA ALA A 237 -4.81 10.49 -7.14
C ALA A 237 -4.42 10.81 -5.69
N PHE A 238 -5.37 11.32 -4.91
CA PHE A 238 -5.15 11.63 -3.50
C PHE A 238 -6.07 10.82 -2.60
N THR A 239 -5.57 10.58 -1.40
CA THR A 239 -6.31 9.95 -0.31
C THR A 239 -6.26 10.83 0.93
N VAL A 240 -7.31 10.77 1.72
CA VAL A 240 -7.42 11.50 2.99
C VAL A 240 -7.87 10.55 4.08
N GLY A 241 -7.20 10.57 5.21
CA GLY A 241 -7.52 9.76 6.38
C GLY A 241 -7.72 10.60 7.63
N ALA A 242 -8.63 10.14 8.50
CA ALA A 242 -8.83 10.68 9.83
C ALA A 242 -8.96 9.53 10.83
N GLU A 243 -8.06 9.45 11.81
CA GLU A 243 -8.10 8.49 12.91
C GLU A 243 -8.45 9.21 14.21
N PHE A 244 -9.58 8.85 14.82
CA PHE A 244 -10.08 9.35 16.09
C PHE A 244 -9.77 8.36 17.20
N THR A 245 -9.02 8.77 18.20
CA THR A 245 -8.75 7.98 19.42
C THR A 245 -9.87 8.25 20.42
N LEU A 246 -10.93 7.42 20.41
CA LEU A 246 -12.09 7.59 21.29
C LEU A 246 -11.76 7.23 22.74
N SER A 247 -10.87 6.26 22.94
CA SER A 247 -10.35 5.85 24.24
C SER A 247 -9.01 5.14 24.08
N LYS A 248 -8.40 4.69 25.19
CA LYS A 248 -7.18 3.86 25.14
C LYS A 248 -7.37 2.52 24.42
N VAL A 249 -8.62 2.08 24.30
CA VAL A 249 -8.99 0.78 23.69
C VAL A 249 -9.64 0.91 22.32
N MET A 250 -10.17 2.08 21.94
CA MET A 250 -11.02 2.22 20.75
C MET A 250 -10.58 3.36 19.87
N LYS A 251 -10.42 3.07 18.61
CA LYS A 251 -10.13 4.02 17.53
C LYS A 251 -11.21 3.93 16.44
N LEU A 252 -11.68 5.07 15.95
CA LEU A 252 -12.60 5.16 14.81
C LEU A 252 -11.86 5.85 13.66
N ARG A 253 -12.04 5.35 12.45
CA ARG A 253 -11.33 5.84 11.26
C ARG A 253 -12.27 6.13 10.13
N PHE A 254 -11.95 7.18 9.40
CA PHE A 254 -12.61 7.54 8.16
C PHE A 254 -11.56 7.81 7.09
N GLY A 255 -11.82 7.32 5.89
CA GLY A 255 -10.94 7.48 4.75
C GLY A 255 -11.71 7.89 3.50
N TYR A 256 -11.02 8.58 2.62
CA TYR A 256 -11.53 8.93 1.31
C TYR A 256 -10.44 8.73 0.26
N ASP A 257 -10.79 8.04 -0.82
CA ASP A 257 -9.94 7.78 -1.98
C ASP A 257 -10.61 8.39 -3.22
N ASN A 258 -10.00 9.43 -3.76
CA ASN A 258 -10.55 10.17 -4.89
C ASN A 258 -10.46 9.40 -6.22
N GLU A 259 -9.45 8.56 -6.39
CA GLU A 259 -9.30 7.74 -7.60
C GLU A 259 -10.37 6.65 -7.61
N ARG A 260 -10.50 5.88 -6.52
CA ARG A 260 -11.55 4.86 -6.36
C ARG A 260 -12.95 5.44 -6.56
N ARG A 261 -13.19 6.67 -6.08
CA ARG A 261 -14.46 7.36 -6.34
C ARG A 261 -14.73 7.56 -7.82
N LYS A 262 -13.71 7.86 -8.62
CA LYS A 262 -13.86 8.08 -10.06
C LYS A 262 -14.03 6.77 -10.81
N ASP A 263 -13.26 5.75 -10.45
CA ASP A 263 -13.25 4.44 -11.12
C ASP A 263 -14.59 3.71 -10.95
N PHE A 264 -15.23 3.86 -9.78
CA PHE A 264 -16.53 3.26 -9.48
C PHE A 264 -17.74 4.19 -9.68
N LYS A 265 -17.54 5.33 -10.36
CA LYS A 265 -18.63 6.23 -10.73
C LYS A 265 -19.41 5.66 -11.91
N ILE A 266 -20.71 5.41 -11.72
CA ILE A 266 -21.63 4.99 -12.78
C ILE A 266 -22.50 6.17 -13.20
N GLY A 267 -22.37 6.60 -14.46
CA GLY A 267 -23.08 7.77 -14.97
C GLY A 267 -22.69 9.07 -14.24
N THR A 268 -23.68 9.81 -13.75
CA THR A 268 -23.48 11.06 -13.01
C THR A 268 -23.30 10.86 -11.51
N THR A 269 -23.60 9.67 -10.96
CA THR A 269 -23.64 9.41 -9.52
C THR A 269 -22.49 8.50 -9.11
N ALA A 270 -21.64 9.00 -8.21
CA ALA A 270 -20.57 8.20 -7.59
C ALA A 270 -21.06 7.48 -6.32
N GLY A 271 -22.25 7.82 -5.81
CA GLY A 271 -22.73 7.30 -4.54
C GLY A 271 -21.71 7.52 -3.40
N ILE A 272 -21.50 6.47 -2.62
CA ILE A 272 -20.50 6.44 -1.53
C ILE A 272 -19.17 5.81 -1.96
N ALA A 273 -18.92 5.57 -3.26
CA ALA A 273 -17.67 5.02 -3.75
C ALA A 273 -16.48 5.89 -3.29
N GLY A 274 -15.38 5.25 -2.90
CA GLY A 274 -14.18 5.89 -2.39
C GLY A 274 -14.21 6.25 -0.90
N PHE A 275 -15.37 6.15 -0.23
CA PHE A 275 -15.42 6.31 1.22
C PHE A 275 -15.07 5.01 1.94
N ASN A 276 -14.32 5.16 3.04
CA ASN A 276 -13.87 4.07 3.87
C ASN A 276 -14.18 4.38 5.33
N VAL A 277 -14.50 3.36 6.10
CA VAL A 277 -14.72 3.47 7.55
C VAL A 277 -14.04 2.29 8.24
N GLY A 278 -13.52 2.51 9.43
CA GLY A 278 -12.91 1.43 10.20
C GLY A 278 -13.01 1.63 11.70
N LEU A 279 -12.89 0.52 12.39
CA LEU A 279 -12.87 0.44 13.84
C LEU A 279 -11.63 -0.34 14.28
N GLY A 280 -10.91 0.22 15.24
CA GLY A 280 -9.80 -0.45 15.92
C GLY A 280 -10.13 -0.68 17.38
N VAL A 281 -9.88 -1.89 17.88
CA VAL A 281 -10.09 -2.26 19.27
C VAL A 281 -8.83 -2.91 19.82
N ARG A 282 -8.26 -2.34 20.88
CA ARG A 282 -7.10 -2.89 21.58
C ARG A 282 -7.54 -3.73 22.78
N ILE A 283 -7.07 -4.96 22.84
CA ILE A 283 -7.29 -5.88 23.95
C ILE A 283 -5.93 -6.42 24.37
N SER A 284 -5.46 -6.01 25.53
CA SER A 284 -4.09 -6.30 26.00
C SER A 284 -3.06 -5.81 24.97
N ASP A 285 -2.21 -6.69 24.49
CA ASP A 285 -1.14 -6.39 23.52
C ASP A 285 -1.59 -6.53 22.07
N TYR A 286 -2.85 -6.94 21.84
CA TYR A 286 -3.40 -7.14 20.52
C TYR A 286 -4.28 -5.98 20.10
N GLN A 287 -4.10 -5.55 18.84
CA GLN A 287 -4.95 -4.60 18.16
C GLN A 287 -5.77 -5.35 17.11
N PHE A 288 -7.09 -5.28 17.20
CA PHE A 288 -8.02 -5.81 16.21
C PHE A 288 -8.56 -4.66 15.38
N ASP A 289 -8.49 -4.77 14.07
CA ASP A 289 -8.94 -3.76 13.15
C ASP A 289 -9.98 -4.33 12.18
N TYR A 290 -11.03 -3.56 11.93
CA TYR A 290 -12.01 -3.82 10.90
C TYR A 290 -12.12 -2.61 9.98
N ALA A 291 -12.23 -2.84 8.68
CA ALA A 291 -12.48 -1.80 7.70
C ALA A 291 -13.52 -2.21 6.66
N TYR A 292 -14.34 -1.24 6.29
CA TYR A 292 -15.25 -1.31 5.15
C TYR A 292 -14.88 -0.23 4.14
N SER A 293 -14.71 -0.64 2.88
CA SER A 293 -14.44 0.26 1.76
C SER A 293 -15.58 0.18 0.76
N ALA A 294 -16.24 1.30 0.51
CA ALA A 294 -17.38 1.37 -0.41
C ALA A 294 -16.89 1.44 -1.87
N LEU A 295 -17.46 0.58 -2.72
CA LEU A 295 -17.26 0.54 -4.17
C LEU A 295 -18.52 1.02 -4.94
N GLY A 296 -19.32 1.87 -4.30
CA GLY A 296 -20.54 2.39 -4.89
C GLY A 296 -21.62 1.31 -5.08
N SER A 297 -22.18 1.24 -6.29
CA SER A 297 -23.22 0.26 -6.62
C SER A 297 -22.71 -1.17 -6.80
N VAL A 298 -21.39 -1.35 -6.91
CA VAL A 298 -20.77 -2.67 -7.07
C VAL A 298 -20.70 -3.43 -5.74
N GLY A 299 -20.76 -2.72 -4.59
CA GLY A 299 -20.72 -3.33 -3.27
C GLY A 299 -19.66 -2.70 -2.36
N GLY A 300 -19.00 -3.51 -1.56
CA GLY A 300 -17.94 -3.07 -0.66
C GLY A 300 -16.98 -4.17 -0.27
N LEU A 301 -15.83 -3.78 0.23
CA LEU A 301 -14.78 -4.69 0.69
C LEU A 301 -14.75 -4.70 2.21
N HIS A 302 -14.68 -5.89 2.77
CA HIS A 302 -14.52 -6.10 4.20
C HIS A 302 -13.10 -6.56 4.50
N ARG A 303 -12.47 -5.93 5.48
CA ARG A 303 -11.11 -6.27 5.94
C ARG A 303 -11.10 -6.47 7.43
N ILE A 304 -10.39 -7.47 7.86
CA ILE A 304 -10.08 -7.72 9.27
C ILE A 304 -8.56 -7.76 9.43
N GLY A 305 -8.07 -7.23 10.53
CA GLY A 305 -6.65 -7.24 10.85
C GLY A 305 -6.43 -7.54 12.32
N ILE A 306 -5.31 -8.14 12.64
CA ILE A 306 -4.79 -8.31 13.99
C ILE A 306 -3.32 -7.92 13.96
N SER A 307 -2.92 -7.09 14.92
CA SER A 307 -1.51 -6.73 15.09
C SER A 307 -1.12 -6.77 16.57
N THR A 308 0.17 -6.97 16.81
CA THR A 308 0.76 -6.98 18.15
C THR A 308 2.18 -6.46 18.09
N SER A 309 2.71 -6.01 19.23
CA SER A 309 4.14 -5.74 19.41
C SER A 309 4.67 -6.81 20.37
N LEU A 310 5.56 -7.67 19.87
CA LEU A 310 6.19 -8.77 20.62
C LEU A 310 7.41 -8.30 21.40
#